data_fae5322c85b36b604f919bc7939cd2d6
#
_entry.id   fae5322c85b36b604f919bc7939cd2d6
#
_cell.length_a   1.000
_cell.length_b   1.000
_cell.length_c   1.000
_cell.angle_alpha   90.00
_cell.angle_beta   90.00
_cell.angle_gamma   90.00
#
_symmetry.space_group_name_H-M   'P 1'
#
loop_
_entity.id
_entity.type
_entity.pdbx_description
1 polymer ?
#
loop_
_entity_poly.entity_id
_entity_poly.type
_entity_poly.pdbx_seq_one_letter_code
_entity_poly.pdbx_strand_id
1 'polypeptide(L)'
;MIKVSLEELLEAGCHFGHRTSRWHPKMAKYIYKAQGKVHIIDLAKTKAGLEEAAAFAKATAAEGDQIIFIATKREARQIVQKAAEEAGMPYVTYRWLGGLITNWEKIKGNLDRLKDLKAKREAGEFKEYTKKERLQIDRGISRQEKVLGGLQSLEDLPAAIFVVDVRTEEVAVREAAQRGVKVIGIVDTNSNPDLVDYVIPANDDAPKSIGLIVGLFAEAVEEGKKKFKVQSSKFKSKEENKDESRTKKT
;
A
#
# COMPACT_ATOMS: atom_id res chain seq x y z
N MET A 1 -10.77 -10.03 -13.35
CA MET A 1 -10.59 -8.76 -14.06
C MET A 1 -11.40 -7.70 -13.35
N ILE A 2 -10.81 -6.57 -13.02
CA ILE A 2 -11.54 -5.42 -12.49
C ILE A 2 -12.53 -4.96 -13.54
N LYS A 3 -13.79 -4.77 -13.16
CA LYS A 3 -14.82 -4.24 -14.03
C LYS A 3 -15.08 -2.78 -13.61
N VAL A 4 -14.38 -1.86 -14.24
CA VAL A 4 -14.65 -0.42 -14.08
C VAL A 4 -15.04 0.18 -15.42
N SER A 5 -16.08 0.98 -15.45
CA SER A 5 -16.54 1.71 -16.64
C SER A 5 -15.81 3.07 -16.74
N LEU A 6 -15.75 3.63 -17.95
CA LEU A 6 -15.23 4.99 -18.13
C LEU A 6 -16.14 6.03 -17.47
N GLU A 7 -17.43 5.73 -17.36
CA GLU A 7 -18.44 6.58 -16.71
C GLU A 7 -18.17 6.68 -15.21
N GLU A 8 -17.93 5.57 -14.52
CA GLU A 8 -17.58 5.55 -13.09
C GLU A 8 -16.29 6.34 -12.82
N LEU A 9 -15.26 6.19 -13.66
CA LEU A 9 -14.02 6.97 -13.56
C LEU A 9 -14.27 8.47 -13.77
N LEU A 10 -15.17 8.82 -14.70
CA LEU A 10 -15.56 10.21 -14.97
C LEU A 10 -16.30 10.82 -13.79
N GLU A 11 -17.31 10.13 -13.24
CA GLU A 11 -18.10 10.56 -12.09
C GLU A 11 -17.26 10.69 -10.81
N ALA A 12 -16.30 9.82 -10.62
CA ALA A 12 -15.33 9.93 -9.53
C ALA A 12 -14.34 11.10 -9.69
N GLY A 13 -14.29 11.73 -10.89
CA GLY A 13 -13.40 12.84 -11.17
C GLY A 13 -11.94 12.46 -11.37
N CYS A 14 -11.66 11.21 -11.79
CA CYS A 14 -10.31 10.71 -12.05
C CYS A 14 -9.61 11.45 -13.20
N HIS A 15 -10.38 12.09 -14.08
CA HIS A 15 -9.88 12.80 -15.26
C HIS A 15 -9.29 14.18 -14.96
N PHE A 16 -9.53 14.76 -13.79
CA PHE A 16 -8.96 16.07 -13.46
C PHE A 16 -7.50 15.93 -13.04
N GLY A 17 -6.63 16.59 -13.77
CA GLY A 17 -5.23 16.77 -13.38
C GLY A 17 -4.96 18.14 -12.79
N HIS A 18 -3.71 18.48 -12.68
CA HIS A 18 -3.23 19.76 -12.17
C HIS A 18 -3.23 20.87 -13.24
N ARG A 19 -2.97 22.11 -12.79
CA ARG A 19 -2.84 23.26 -13.68
C ARG A 19 -1.70 23.05 -14.67
N THR A 20 -1.88 23.54 -15.91
CA THR A 20 -0.90 23.46 -16.99
C THR A 20 0.47 24.05 -16.65
N SER A 21 0.55 24.97 -15.66
CA SER A 21 1.81 25.54 -15.17
C SER A 21 2.59 24.62 -14.21
N ARG A 22 1.98 23.53 -13.74
CA ARG A 22 2.59 22.62 -12.75
C ARG A 22 2.78 21.19 -13.24
N TRP A 23 2.57 20.94 -14.52
CA TRP A 23 2.63 19.61 -15.07
C TRP A 23 4.07 19.11 -15.25
N HIS A 24 4.23 17.80 -15.34
CA HIS A 24 5.49 17.16 -15.68
C HIS A 24 5.48 16.74 -17.16
N PRO A 25 6.50 17.10 -17.98
CA PRO A 25 6.50 16.83 -19.43
C PRO A 25 6.32 15.35 -19.80
N LYS A 26 6.85 14.43 -19.00
CA LYS A 26 6.72 12.98 -19.23
C LYS A 26 5.28 12.47 -19.08
N MET A 27 4.38 13.26 -18.49
CA MET A 27 2.95 12.96 -18.42
C MET A 27 2.20 13.27 -19.71
N ALA A 28 2.83 13.88 -20.72
CA ALA A 28 2.20 14.20 -22.00
C ALA A 28 1.45 13.02 -22.62
N LYS A 29 2.01 11.82 -22.54
CA LYS A 29 1.39 10.59 -23.07
C LYS A 29 0.09 10.18 -22.37
N TYR A 30 -0.18 10.66 -21.14
CA TYR A 30 -1.38 10.35 -20.37
C TYR A 30 -2.41 11.48 -20.37
N ILE A 31 -2.08 12.63 -20.93
CA ILE A 31 -2.98 13.79 -21.02
C ILE A 31 -3.81 13.70 -22.30
N TYR A 32 -5.13 13.83 -22.16
CA TYR A 32 -6.07 13.88 -23.28
C TYR A 32 -6.10 15.29 -23.90
N LYS A 33 -6.29 16.33 -23.07
CA LYS A 33 -6.32 17.75 -23.49
C LYS A 33 -6.09 18.69 -22.30
N ALA A 34 -5.91 19.97 -22.58
CA ALA A 34 -5.99 21.02 -21.57
C ALA A 34 -7.31 21.78 -21.72
N GLN A 35 -8.01 22.04 -20.61
CA GLN A 35 -9.26 22.79 -20.56
C GLN A 35 -9.26 23.73 -19.37
N GLY A 36 -9.52 25.02 -19.57
CA GLY A 36 -9.57 26.01 -18.48
C GLY A 36 -8.26 26.10 -17.67
N LYS A 37 -7.09 25.97 -18.29
CA LYS A 37 -5.76 25.93 -17.66
C LYS A 37 -5.53 24.70 -16.75
N VAL A 38 -6.31 23.65 -16.88
CA VAL A 38 -6.16 22.37 -16.18
C VAL A 38 -5.98 21.26 -17.20
N HIS A 39 -5.10 20.31 -16.94
CA HIS A 39 -4.95 19.12 -17.76
C HIS A 39 -6.07 18.11 -17.48
N ILE A 40 -6.56 17.49 -18.53
CA ILE A 40 -7.54 16.40 -18.46
C ILE A 40 -6.79 15.10 -18.79
N ILE A 41 -6.84 14.16 -17.89
CA ILE A 41 -6.21 12.85 -18.02
C ILE A 41 -7.08 11.95 -18.92
N ASP A 42 -6.44 11.11 -19.72
CA ASP A 42 -7.08 10.13 -20.58
C ASP A 42 -7.58 8.94 -19.75
N LEU A 43 -8.89 8.85 -19.56
CA LEU A 43 -9.51 7.78 -18.77
C LEU A 43 -9.36 6.38 -19.37
N ALA A 44 -9.17 6.25 -20.68
CA ALA A 44 -8.85 4.96 -21.26
C ALA A 44 -7.50 4.43 -20.78
N LYS A 45 -6.52 5.32 -20.62
CA LYS A 45 -5.20 4.99 -20.04
C LYS A 45 -5.27 4.77 -18.54
N THR A 46 -6.13 5.51 -17.83
CA THR A 46 -6.41 5.24 -16.41
C THR A 46 -6.93 3.83 -16.22
N LYS A 47 -7.92 3.43 -17.00
CA LYS A 47 -8.51 2.08 -16.96
C LYS A 47 -7.46 1.01 -17.27
N ALA A 48 -6.71 1.15 -18.35
CA ALA A 48 -5.68 0.19 -18.73
C ALA A 48 -4.59 0.04 -17.66
N GLY A 49 -4.08 1.17 -17.12
CA GLY A 49 -3.09 1.15 -16.05
C GLY A 49 -3.61 0.52 -14.75
N LEU A 50 -4.88 0.77 -14.40
CA LEU A 50 -5.51 0.16 -13.23
C LEU A 50 -5.69 -1.37 -13.43
N GLU A 51 -6.10 -1.82 -14.60
CA GLU A 51 -6.25 -3.26 -14.92
C GLU A 51 -4.89 -3.98 -14.84
N GLU A 52 -3.83 -3.38 -15.37
CA GLU A 52 -2.47 -3.92 -15.31
C GLU A 52 -1.95 -3.98 -13.87
N ALA A 53 -2.06 -2.88 -13.12
CA ALA A 53 -1.66 -2.79 -11.72
C ALA A 53 -2.40 -3.82 -10.84
N ALA A 54 -3.69 -3.98 -11.05
CA ALA A 54 -4.51 -4.92 -10.31
C ALA A 54 -4.20 -6.39 -10.65
N ALA A 55 -3.90 -6.68 -11.91
CA ALA A 55 -3.47 -8.01 -12.31
C ALA A 55 -2.16 -8.40 -11.62
N PHE A 56 -1.19 -7.48 -11.57
CA PHE A 56 0.06 -7.66 -10.86
C PHE A 56 -0.18 -7.84 -9.35
N ALA A 57 -0.96 -6.96 -8.72
CA ALA A 57 -1.25 -7.03 -7.29
C ALA A 57 -1.93 -8.35 -6.89
N LYS A 58 -2.86 -8.82 -7.72
CA LYS A 58 -3.52 -10.11 -7.51
C LYS A 58 -2.56 -11.30 -7.63
N ALA A 59 -1.63 -11.27 -8.57
CA ALA A 59 -0.61 -12.31 -8.74
C ALA A 59 0.32 -12.33 -7.52
N THR A 60 0.87 -11.18 -7.13
CA THR A 60 1.73 -11.00 -5.96
C THR A 60 1.06 -11.51 -4.67
N ALA A 61 -0.19 -11.12 -4.43
CA ALA A 61 -0.93 -11.57 -3.25
C ALA A 61 -1.28 -13.07 -3.30
N ALA A 62 -1.40 -13.67 -4.48
CA ALA A 62 -1.63 -15.11 -4.64
C ALA A 62 -0.37 -15.95 -4.40
N GLU A 63 0.82 -15.35 -4.44
CA GLU A 63 2.10 -15.95 -4.03
C GLU A 63 2.33 -15.86 -2.51
N GLY A 64 1.52 -15.06 -1.82
CA GLY A 64 1.63 -14.82 -0.38
C GLY A 64 2.44 -13.58 -0.04
N ASP A 65 2.93 -12.87 -1.04
CA ASP A 65 3.73 -11.67 -0.87
C ASP A 65 2.91 -10.47 -0.42
N GLN A 66 3.58 -9.52 0.22
CA GLN A 66 2.94 -8.33 0.79
C GLN A 66 3.20 -7.09 -0.06
N ILE A 67 2.18 -6.23 -0.12
CA ILE A 67 2.21 -4.92 -0.77
C ILE A 67 1.97 -3.85 0.28
N ILE A 68 2.88 -2.88 0.44
CA ILE A 68 2.67 -1.76 1.37
C ILE A 68 1.83 -0.68 0.70
N PHE A 69 0.72 -0.29 1.31
CA PHE A 69 -0.11 0.82 0.88
C PHE A 69 0.39 2.14 1.49
N ILE A 70 0.68 3.15 0.67
CA ILE A 70 1.32 4.40 1.11
C ILE A 70 0.47 5.59 0.71
N ALA A 71 0.09 6.40 1.70
CA ALA A 71 -0.59 7.67 1.47
C ALA A 71 -0.43 8.59 2.68
N THR A 72 0.47 9.56 2.62
CA THR A 72 0.61 10.55 3.72
C THR A 72 -0.24 11.80 3.51
N LYS A 73 -0.85 11.96 2.35
CA LYS A 73 -1.77 13.05 2.00
C LYS A 73 -3.06 12.96 2.80
N ARG A 74 -3.49 14.07 3.40
CA ARG A 74 -4.64 14.12 4.32
C ARG A 74 -5.92 13.51 3.74
N GLU A 75 -6.19 13.78 2.48
CA GLU A 75 -7.35 13.34 1.74
C GLU A 75 -7.37 11.83 1.48
N ALA A 76 -6.20 11.19 1.42
CA ALA A 76 -6.01 9.78 1.09
C ALA A 76 -5.85 8.87 2.32
N ARG A 77 -5.36 9.40 3.45
CA ARG A 77 -4.97 8.60 4.64
C ARG A 77 -6.01 7.61 5.10
N GLN A 78 -7.22 8.08 5.36
CA GLN A 78 -8.29 7.22 5.90
C GLN A 78 -8.77 6.20 4.88
N ILE A 79 -8.84 6.61 3.61
CA ILE A 79 -9.25 5.74 2.50
C ILE A 79 -8.26 4.59 2.34
N VAL A 80 -6.98 4.91 2.28
CA VAL A 80 -5.89 3.93 2.09
C VAL A 80 -5.73 3.03 3.31
N GLN A 81 -5.82 3.58 4.53
CA GLN A 81 -5.77 2.80 5.75
C GLN A 81 -6.87 1.74 5.78
N LYS A 82 -8.13 2.16 5.56
CA LYS A 82 -9.29 1.26 5.57
C LYS A 82 -9.14 0.15 4.52
N ALA A 83 -8.79 0.51 3.29
CA ALA A 83 -8.62 -0.45 2.20
C ALA A 83 -7.47 -1.44 2.48
N ALA A 84 -6.36 -0.97 3.04
CA ALA A 84 -5.25 -1.84 3.42
C ALA A 84 -5.60 -2.80 4.57
N GLU A 85 -6.33 -2.31 5.58
CA GLU A 85 -6.82 -3.13 6.70
C GLU A 85 -7.80 -4.21 6.21
N GLU A 86 -8.75 -3.87 5.34
CA GLU A 86 -9.69 -4.81 4.71
C GLU A 86 -8.96 -5.87 3.88
N ALA A 87 -7.98 -5.45 3.07
CA ALA A 87 -7.13 -6.36 2.31
C ALA A 87 -6.11 -7.13 3.19
N GLY A 88 -5.96 -6.75 4.47
CA GLY A 88 -4.99 -7.32 5.39
C GLY A 88 -3.55 -7.11 4.92
N MET A 89 -3.25 -5.95 4.37
CA MET A 89 -1.94 -5.54 3.89
C MET A 89 -1.32 -4.47 4.79
N PRO A 90 0.01 -4.37 4.88
CA PRO A 90 0.68 -3.30 5.62
C PRO A 90 0.43 -1.93 4.98
N TYR A 91 0.45 -0.88 5.79
CA TYR A 91 0.24 0.48 5.30
C TYR A 91 1.08 1.55 6.03
N VAL A 92 1.33 2.66 5.35
CA VAL A 92 1.96 3.87 5.89
C VAL A 92 1.11 5.08 5.53
N THR A 93 0.45 5.68 6.53
CA THR A 93 -0.48 6.80 6.32
C THR A 93 -0.11 8.08 7.08
N TYR A 94 0.87 8.02 7.96
CA TYR A 94 1.28 9.19 8.73
C TYR A 94 2.50 9.87 8.12
N ARG A 95 3.61 9.16 8.02
CA ARG A 95 4.87 9.64 7.45
C ARG A 95 5.72 8.45 7.01
N TRP A 96 6.30 8.51 5.83
CA TRP A 96 7.35 7.57 5.43
C TRP A 96 8.60 7.73 6.29
N LEU A 97 9.10 6.65 6.83
CA LEU A 97 10.39 6.64 7.53
C LEU A 97 11.49 6.35 6.52
N GLY A 98 12.42 7.29 6.38
CA GLY A 98 13.61 7.05 5.56
C GLY A 98 14.37 5.81 6.05
N GLY A 99 14.72 4.95 5.11
CA GLY A 99 15.34 3.66 5.42
C GLY A 99 14.35 2.50 5.64
N LEU A 100 13.06 2.69 5.46
CA LEU A 100 12.06 1.63 5.67
C LEU A 100 12.33 0.41 4.79
N ILE A 101 12.72 0.61 3.54
CA ILE A 101 13.09 -0.46 2.61
C ILE A 101 14.61 -0.65 2.58
N THR A 102 15.37 0.43 2.54
CA THR A 102 16.83 0.37 2.38
C THR A 102 17.56 -0.11 3.64
N ASN A 103 16.98 0.11 4.83
CA ASN A 103 17.52 -0.31 6.14
C ASN A 103 16.47 -1.10 6.93
N TRP A 104 15.89 -2.11 6.30
CA TRP A 104 14.80 -2.93 6.84
C TRP A 104 15.11 -3.56 8.19
N GLU A 105 16.32 -4.10 8.38
CA GLU A 105 16.71 -4.75 9.64
C GLU A 105 16.54 -3.83 10.86
N LYS A 106 16.93 -2.56 10.71
CA LYS A 106 16.75 -1.56 11.78
C LYS A 106 15.27 -1.22 12.03
N ILE A 107 14.48 -1.16 10.97
CA ILE A 107 13.03 -0.94 11.08
C ILE A 107 12.36 -2.13 11.74
N LYS A 108 12.72 -3.36 11.38
CA LYS A 108 12.24 -4.61 11.99
C LYS A 108 12.51 -4.60 13.51
N GLY A 109 13.74 -4.27 13.91
CA GLY A 109 14.06 -4.13 15.34
C GLY A 109 13.22 -3.07 16.08
N ASN A 110 12.85 -1.96 15.42
CA ASN A 110 11.95 -0.97 16.00
C ASN A 110 10.50 -1.48 16.10
N LEU A 111 10.04 -2.27 15.12
CA LEU A 111 8.73 -2.92 15.15
C LEU A 111 8.64 -3.94 16.31
N ASP A 112 9.66 -4.77 16.47
CA ASP A 112 9.73 -5.77 17.55
C ASP A 112 9.75 -5.07 18.91
N ARG A 113 10.53 -4.01 19.05
CA ARG A 113 10.54 -3.19 20.26
C ARG A 113 9.17 -2.56 20.56
N LEU A 114 8.44 -2.11 19.54
CA LEU A 114 7.09 -1.59 19.72
C LEU A 114 6.12 -2.66 20.19
N LYS A 115 6.20 -3.88 19.63
CA LYS A 115 5.41 -5.04 20.06
C LYS A 115 5.69 -5.37 21.52
N ASP A 116 6.96 -5.45 21.92
CA ASP A 116 7.41 -5.67 23.29
C ASP A 116 6.89 -4.62 24.26
N LEU A 117 7.01 -3.34 23.93
CA LEU A 117 6.53 -2.26 24.79
C LEU A 117 5.01 -2.31 24.99
N LYS A 118 4.26 -2.69 23.94
CA LYS A 118 2.80 -2.90 24.05
C LYS A 118 2.47 -4.06 24.97
N ALA A 119 3.13 -5.19 24.78
CA ALA A 119 2.92 -6.39 25.61
C ALA A 119 3.22 -6.10 27.08
N LYS A 120 4.35 -5.44 27.39
CA LYS A 120 4.71 -5.01 28.75
C LYS A 120 3.70 -4.06 29.37
N ARG A 121 3.17 -3.12 28.57
CA ARG A 121 2.11 -2.23 29.03
C ARG A 121 0.84 -2.98 29.38
N GLU A 122 0.42 -3.94 28.56
CA GLU A 122 -0.77 -4.76 28.81
C GLU A 122 -0.58 -5.71 30.01
N ALA A 123 0.62 -6.27 30.18
CA ALA A 123 0.99 -7.06 31.34
C ALA A 123 1.08 -6.23 32.65
N GLY A 124 1.07 -4.90 32.54
CA GLY A 124 1.13 -4.01 33.70
C GLY A 124 2.52 -3.89 34.33
N GLU A 125 3.59 -4.25 33.62
CA GLU A 125 4.98 -4.15 34.11
C GLU A 125 5.39 -2.73 34.49
N PHE A 126 4.70 -1.71 33.95
CA PHE A 126 4.99 -0.32 34.27
C PHE A 126 4.27 0.21 35.50
N LYS A 127 3.61 -0.66 36.33
CA LYS A 127 2.90 -0.22 37.54
C LYS A 127 3.82 0.37 38.62
N GLU A 128 5.06 -0.10 38.69
CA GLU A 128 6.08 0.37 39.67
C GLU A 128 6.70 1.71 39.26
N TYR A 129 6.53 2.16 38.03
CA TYR A 129 7.03 3.43 37.54
C TYR A 129 6.18 4.60 38.06
N THR A 130 6.82 5.77 38.28
CA THR A 130 6.11 6.99 38.66
C THR A 130 5.07 7.38 37.60
N LYS A 131 4.05 8.15 38.02
CA LYS A 131 3.00 8.62 37.09
C LYS A 131 3.58 9.40 35.90
N LYS A 132 4.67 10.16 36.12
CA LYS A 132 5.34 10.93 35.04
C LYS A 132 6.02 10.00 34.03
N GLU A 133 6.71 8.99 34.50
CA GLU A 133 7.41 8.01 33.64
C GLU A 133 6.41 7.19 32.80
N ARG A 134 5.33 6.70 33.43
CA ARG A 134 4.25 6.01 32.70
C ARG A 134 3.69 6.86 31.59
N LEU A 135 3.41 8.14 31.85
CA LEU A 135 2.93 9.05 30.83
C LEU A 135 3.94 9.26 29.68
N GLN A 136 5.24 9.28 29.97
CA GLN A 136 6.27 9.38 28.93
C GLN A 136 6.35 8.12 28.08
N ILE A 137 6.26 6.93 28.70
CA ILE A 137 6.21 5.64 28.00
C ILE A 137 4.99 5.58 27.10
N ASP A 138 3.79 5.90 27.60
CA ASP A 138 2.55 5.90 26.82
C ASP A 138 2.60 6.86 25.64
N ARG A 139 3.15 8.05 25.83
CA ARG A 139 3.37 9.01 24.74
C ARG A 139 4.38 8.48 23.71
N GLY A 140 5.41 7.78 24.16
CA GLY A 140 6.41 7.13 23.32
C GLY A 140 5.78 6.03 22.44
N ILE A 141 5.03 5.13 23.06
CA ILE A 141 4.29 4.07 22.37
C ILE A 141 3.32 4.67 21.35
N SER A 142 2.47 5.62 21.76
CA SER A 142 1.49 6.24 20.86
C SER A 142 2.13 6.95 19.66
N ARG A 143 3.31 7.56 19.86
CA ARG A 143 4.06 8.20 18.77
C ARG A 143 4.61 7.17 17.78
N GLN A 144 5.18 6.08 18.28
CA GLN A 144 5.69 4.99 17.43
C GLN A 144 4.56 4.27 16.71
N GLU A 145 3.44 4.04 17.38
CA GLU A 145 2.26 3.39 16.81
C GLU A 145 1.66 4.16 15.62
N LYS A 146 1.62 5.50 15.70
CA LYS A 146 1.17 6.33 14.58
C LYS A 146 2.02 6.15 13.32
N VAL A 147 3.30 5.84 13.48
CA VAL A 147 4.24 5.77 12.35
C VAL A 147 4.45 4.33 11.87
N LEU A 148 4.52 3.39 12.81
CA LEU A 148 4.87 1.98 12.56
C LEU A 148 3.67 1.04 12.70
N GLY A 149 2.55 1.51 13.23
CA GLY A 149 1.39 0.66 13.56
C GLY A 149 0.85 -0.13 12.37
N GLY A 150 0.79 0.49 11.20
CA GLY A 150 0.34 -0.18 9.98
C GLY A 150 1.32 -1.20 9.38
N LEU A 151 2.55 -1.26 9.91
CA LEU A 151 3.60 -2.17 9.43
C LEU A 151 3.79 -3.41 10.32
N GLN A 152 2.98 -3.59 11.36
CA GLN A 152 3.16 -4.69 12.34
C GLN A 152 2.96 -6.09 11.72
N SER A 153 2.24 -6.18 10.61
CA SER A 153 2.05 -7.43 9.85
C SER A 153 3.17 -7.72 8.84
N LEU A 154 4.10 -6.80 8.66
CA LEU A 154 5.20 -6.96 7.72
C LEU A 154 6.33 -7.77 8.38
N GLU A 155 6.62 -8.94 7.83
CA GLU A 155 7.66 -9.84 8.35
C GLU A 155 8.98 -9.70 7.60
N ASP A 156 8.89 -9.46 6.28
CA ASP A 156 10.03 -9.31 5.39
C ASP A 156 9.85 -8.11 4.44
N LEU A 157 10.82 -7.88 3.56
CA LEU A 157 10.72 -6.84 2.54
C LEU A 157 9.49 -7.07 1.66
N PRO A 158 8.70 -6.02 1.35
CA PRO A 158 7.52 -6.16 0.50
C PRO A 158 7.93 -6.44 -0.95
N ALA A 159 7.11 -7.16 -1.69
CA ALA A 159 7.30 -7.36 -3.13
C ALA A 159 7.00 -6.08 -3.93
N ALA A 160 6.08 -5.26 -3.42
CA ALA A 160 5.70 -4.00 -4.05
C ALA A 160 5.25 -2.96 -3.03
N ILE A 161 5.23 -1.70 -3.48
CA ILE A 161 4.56 -0.59 -2.81
C ILE A 161 3.46 -0.05 -3.72
N PHE A 162 2.31 0.28 -3.13
CA PHE A 162 1.22 1.01 -3.79
C PHE A 162 1.15 2.42 -3.22
N VAL A 163 1.34 3.42 -4.07
CA VAL A 163 1.56 4.82 -3.66
C VAL A 163 0.46 5.72 -4.19
N VAL A 164 -0.14 6.52 -3.32
CA VAL A 164 -1.04 7.62 -3.70
C VAL A 164 -0.26 8.93 -3.62
N ASP A 165 -0.17 9.65 -4.73
CA ASP A 165 0.66 10.86 -4.92
C ASP A 165 2.18 10.54 -4.90
N VAL A 166 2.67 10.07 -6.04
CA VAL A 166 4.09 9.71 -6.27
C VAL A 166 5.04 10.87 -5.99
N ARG A 167 4.59 12.10 -6.19
CA ARG A 167 5.41 13.29 -5.93
C ARG A 167 5.63 13.53 -4.43
N THR A 168 4.59 13.37 -3.63
CA THR A 168 4.68 13.52 -2.17
C THR A 168 5.48 12.39 -1.55
N GLU A 169 5.35 11.19 -2.08
CA GLU A 169 6.00 9.98 -1.57
C GLU A 169 7.30 9.63 -2.33
N GLU A 170 7.96 10.62 -2.95
CA GLU A 170 9.15 10.40 -3.77
C GLU A 170 10.27 9.64 -3.05
N VAL A 171 10.42 9.84 -1.74
CA VAL A 171 11.42 9.15 -0.93
C VAL A 171 11.13 7.64 -0.90
N ALA A 172 9.87 7.25 -0.68
CA ALA A 172 9.45 5.86 -0.68
C ALA A 172 9.70 5.20 -2.04
N VAL A 173 9.33 5.90 -3.10
CA VAL A 173 9.50 5.44 -4.49
C VAL A 173 10.98 5.22 -4.84
N ARG A 174 11.85 6.16 -4.46
CA ARG A 174 13.30 6.02 -4.68
C ARG A 174 13.91 4.86 -3.90
N GLU A 175 13.51 4.67 -2.64
CA GLU A 175 13.99 3.54 -1.83
C GLU A 175 13.53 2.20 -2.42
N ALA A 176 12.28 2.12 -2.88
CA ALA A 176 11.76 0.92 -3.54
C ALA A 176 12.55 0.59 -4.80
N ALA A 177 12.75 1.56 -5.68
CA ALA A 177 13.54 1.40 -6.91
C ALA A 177 14.99 0.95 -6.62
N GLN A 178 15.61 1.51 -5.57
CA GLN A 178 16.98 1.17 -5.17
C GLN A 178 17.13 -0.29 -4.71
N ARG A 179 16.06 -0.88 -4.17
CA ARG A 179 16.03 -2.27 -3.67
C ARG A 179 15.34 -3.24 -4.63
N GLY A 180 14.91 -2.79 -5.80
CA GLY A 180 14.20 -3.61 -6.79
C GLY A 180 12.77 -3.98 -6.38
N VAL A 181 12.20 -3.28 -5.38
CA VAL A 181 10.80 -3.40 -4.97
C VAL A 181 9.92 -2.70 -6.02
N LYS A 182 8.88 -3.38 -6.50
CA LYS A 182 8.00 -2.83 -7.54
C LYS A 182 7.18 -1.66 -7.02
N VAL A 183 7.03 -0.64 -7.86
CA VAL A 183 6.27 0.57 -7.55
C VAL A 183 5.02 0.62 -8.39
N ILE A 184 3.86 0.64 -7.72
CA ILE A 184 2.55 0.88 -8.30
C ILE A 184 2.11 2.24 -7.82
N GLY A 185 1.64 3.13 -8.70
CA GLY A 185 1.31 4.47 -8.23
C GLY A 185 0.14 5.12 -8.96
N ILE A 186 -0.67 5.85 -8.19
CA ILE A 186 -1.57 6.87 -8.74
C ILE A 186 -0.71 8.08 -9.10
N VAL A 187 -0.67 8.42 -10.38
CA VAL A 187 0.23 9.43 -10.94
C VAL A 187 -0.60 10.55 -11.56
N ASP A 188 -0.62 11.70 -10.92
CA ASP A 188 -1.25 12.90 -11.48
C ASP A 188 -0.28 13.62 -12.45
N THR A 189 -0.78 14.59 -13.17
CA THR A 189 -0.08 15.31 -14.23
C THR A 189 1.16 16.10 -13.77
N ASN A 190 1.34 16.32 -12.46
CA ASN A 190 2.48 17.00 -11.84
C ASN A 190 3.63 16.06 -11.42
N SER A 191 3.47 14.75 -11.62
CA SER A 191 4.39 13.72 -11.15
C SER A 191 5.20 13.09 -12.28
N ASN A 192 6.35 12.50 -11.96
CA ASN A 192 7.18 11.79 -12.94
C ASN A 192 6.73 10.32 -13.05
N PRO A 193 6.13 9.87 -14.17
CA PRO A 193 5.67 8.50 -14.32
C PRO A 193 6.81 7.47 -14.47
N ASP A 194 8.01 7.90 -14.85
CA ASP A 194 9.15 6.97 -15.07
C ASP A 194 9.70 6.38 -13.77
N LEU A 195 9.26 6.89 -12.62
CA LEU A 195 9.63 6.36 -11.30
C LEU A 195 8.74 5.20 -10.86
N VAL A 196 7.73 4.85 -11.65
CA VAL A 196 6.67 3.91 -11.32
C VAL A 196 6.64 2.78 -12.33
N ASP A 197 6.66 1.52 -11.86
CA ASP A 197 6.58 0.35 -12.73
C ASP A 197 5.16 0.18 -13.31
N TYR A 198 4.13 0.38 -12.49
CA TYR A 198 2.71 0.28 -12.86
C TYR A 198 2.02 1.61 -12.65
N VAL A 199 1.88 2.39 -13.72
CA VAL A 199 1.34 3.75 -13.68
C VAL A 199 -0.18 3.73 -13.80
N ILE A 200 -0.86 4.30 -12.82
CA ILE A 200 -2.31 4.56 -12.87
C ILE A 200 -2.49 6.07 -13.01
N PRO A 201 -2.62 6.60 -14.25
CA PRO A 201 -2.76 8.03 -14.43
C PRO A 201 -4.16 8.48 -13.95
N ALA A 202 -4.21 9.24 -12.86
CA ALA A 202 -5.47 9.72 -12.30
C ALA A 202 -5.27 10.87 -11.31
N ASN A 203 -6.38 11.51 -10.95
CA ASN A 203 -6.44 12.55 -9.93
C ASN A 203 -6.11 12.00 -8.55
N ASP A 204 -5.06 12.53 -7.93
CA ASP A 204 -4.60 12.16 -6.59
C ASP A 204 -5.04 13.14 -5.48
N ASP A 205 -5.87 14.15 -5.82
CA ASP A 205 -6.41 15.15 -4.88
C ASP A 205 -7.86 14.83 -4.46
N ALA A 206 -8.67 14.31 -5.37
CA ALA A 206 -10.09 14.10 -5.12
C ALA A 206 -10.34 12.81 -4.32
N PRO A 207 -10.97 12.87 -3.12
CA PRO A 207 -11.24 11.68 -2.30
C PRO A 207 -12.06 10.60 -3.02
N LYS A 208 -12.99 11.00 -3.92
CA LYS A 208 -13.77 10.06 -4.73
C LYS A 208 -12.92 9.28 -5.73
N SER A 209 -11.98 9.97 -6.41
CA SER A 209 -11.04 9.36 -7.35
C SER A 209 -10.13 8.37 -6.64
N ILE A 210 -9.52 8.82 -5.53
CA ILE A 210 -8.66 7.98 -4.69
C ILE A 210 -9.44 6.78 -4.18
N GLY A 211 -10.65 6.98 -3.64
CA GLY A 211 -11.49 5.92 -3.09
C GLY A 211 -11.85 4.85 -4.10
N LEU A 212 -12.22 5.24 -5.32
CA LEU A 212 -12.55 4.29 -6.40
C LEU A 212 -11.32 3.45 -6.79
N ILE A 213 -10.18 4.09 -7.05
CA ILE A 213 -8.97 3.38 -7.51
C ILE A 213 -8.39 2.49 -6.42
N VAL A 214 -8.27 3.02 -5.19
CA VAL A 214 -7.77 2.27 -4.04
C VAL A 214 -8.67 1.09 -3.70
N GLY A 215 -10.00 1.28 -3.75
CA GLY A 215 -10.97 0.22 -3.50
C GLY A 215 -10.84 -0.92 -4.50
N LEU A 216 -10.84 -0.61 -5.80
CA LEU A 216 -10.67 -1.61 -6.85
C LEU A 216 -9.31 -2.34 -6.78
N PHE A 217 -8.26 -1.61 -6.43
CA PHE A 217 -6.93 -2.20 -6.23
C PHE A 217 -6.91 -3.15 -5.02
N ALA A 218 -7.50 -2.74 -3.89
CA ALA A 218 -7.60 -3.56 -2.68
C ALA A 218 -8.45 -4.83 -2.92
N GLU A 219 -9.55 -4.75 -3.65
CA GLU A 219 -10.35 -5.92 -4.06
C GLU A 219 -9.52 -6.94 -4.85
N ALA A 220 -8.66 -6.47 -5.77
CA ALA A 220 -7.77 -7.36 -6.52
C ALA A 220 -6.76 -8.08 -5.62
N VAL A 221 -6.21 -7.36 -4.63
CA VAL A 221 -5.31 -7.93 -3.62
C VAL A 221 -6.03 -9.00 -2.79
N GLU A 222 -7.26 -8.71 -2.32
CA GLU A 222 -8.06 -9.69 -1.58
C GLU A 222 -8.36 -10.95 -2.38
N GLU A 223 -8.70 -10.80 -3.66
CA GLU A 223 -8.92 -11.94 -4.54
C GLU A 223 -7.66 -12.81 -4.66
N GLY A 224 -6.47 -12.19 -4.72
CA GLY A 224 -5.19 -12.89 -4.71
C GLY A 224 -4.98 -13.67 -3.41
N LYS A 225 -5.17 -13.02 -2.26
CA LYS A 225 -5.04 -13.66 -0.92
C LYS A 225 -6.00 -14.82 -0.72
N LYS A 226 -7.23 -14.71 -1.22
CA LYS A 226 -8.20 -15.82 -1.15
C LYS A 226 -7.67 -17.06 -1.90
N LYS A 227 -7.04 -16.86 -3.07
CA LYS A 227 -6.40 -17.94 -3.82
C LYS A 227 -5.23 -18.57 -3.06
N PHE A 228 -4.36 -17.77 -2.47
CA PHE A 228 -3.25 -18.23 -1.64
C PHE A 228 -3.72 -19.12 -0.48
N LYS A 229 -4.73 -18.66 0.29
CA LYS A 229 -5.30 -19.43 1.39
C LYS A 229 -5.86 -20.78 0.95
N VAL A 230 -6.55 -20.86 -0.19
CA VAL A 230 -7.09 -22.11 -0.73
C VAL A 230 -5.97 -23.04 -1.19
N GLN A 231 -4.91 -22.53 -1.76
CA GLN A 231 -3.77 -23.34 -2.20
C GLN A 231 -2.99 -23.89 -1.00
N SER A 232 -2.69 -23.06 -0.01
CA SER A 232 -1.96 -23.46 1.21
C SER A 232 -2.73 -24.50 2.04
N SER A 233 -4.07 -24.40 2.13
CA SER A 233 -4.88 -25.40 2.81
C SER A 233 -4.89 -26.76 2.08
N LYS A 234 -4.89 -26.75 0.74
CA LYS A 234 -4.78 -27.98 -0.07
C LYS A 234 -3.41 -28.66 0.04
N PHE A 235 -2.34 -27.90 0.23
CA PHE A 235 -1.01 -28.47 0.45
C PHE A 235 -0.91 -29.13 1.82
N LYS A 236 -1.38 -28.47 2.90
CA LYS A 236 -1.39 -29.05 4.25
C LYS A 236 -2.18 -30.35 4.34
N SER A 237 -3.38 -30.40 3.76
CA SER A 237 -4.18 -31.62 3.76
C SER A 237 -3.57 -32.78 2.94
N LYS A 238 -2.72 -32.49 1.94
CA LYS A 238 -1.98 -33.53 1.21
C LYS A 238 -0.77 -34.06 1.97
N GLU A 239 -0.12 -33.24 2.80
CA GLU A 239 0.99 -33.67 3.67
C GLU A 239 0.49 -34.51 4.82
N GLU A 240 -0.58 -34.10 5.49
CA GLU A 240 -1.22 -34.88 6.58
C GLU A 240 -1.67 -36.27 6.10
N ASN A 241 -2.29 -36.38 4.92
CA ASN A 241 -2.68 -37.66 4.33
C ASN A 241 -1.50 -38.54 3.89
N LYS A 242 -0.32 -37.94 3.60
CA LYS A 242 0.91 -38.71 3.31
C LYS A 242 1.56 -39.25 4.56
N ASP A 243 1.55 -38.52 5.65
CA ASP A 243 2.11 -38.99 6.94
C ASP A 243 1.24 -40.08 7.59
N GLU A 244 -0.09 -39.96 7.50
CA GLU A 244 -0.99 -41.04 7.95
C GLU A 244 -0.83 -42.33 7.11
N SER A 245 -0.51 -42.22 5.85
CA SER A 245 -0.27 -43.38 4.98
C SER A 245 1.10 -44.06 5.23
N ARG A 246 2.07 -43.33 5.76
CA ARG A 246 3.39 -43.85 6.17
C ARG A 246 3.33 -44.55 7.52
N THR A 247 2.58 -44.01 8.49
CA THR A 247 2.42 -44.59 9.82
C THR A 247 1.58 -45.91 9.83
N LYS A 248 0.75 -46.11 8.81
CA LYS A 248 -0.04 -47.39 8.66
C LYS A 248 0.71 -48.51 7.93
N LYS A 249 1.96 -48.30 7.51
CA LYS A 249 2.78 -49.31 6.81
C LYS A 249 3.97 -49.82 7.64
N THR A 250 4.07 -49.40 8.91
CA THR A 250 5.02 -49.93 9.89
C THR A 250 4.27 -50.70 10.97
#